data_d1af2f12f2df271d6defbf709126b345
#
_entry.id   d1af2f12f2df271d6defbf709126b345
#
_cell.length_a   1.000
_cell.length_b   1.000
_cell.length_c   1.000
_cell.angle_alpha   90.00
_cell.angle_beta   90.00
_cell.angle_gamma   90.00
#
_symmetry.space_group_name_H-M   'P 1'
#
loop_
_entity.id
_entity.type
_entity.pdbx_description
1 polymer ?
#
loop_
_entity_poly.entity_id
_entity_poly.type
_entity_poly.pdbx_seq_one_letter_code
_entity_poly.pdbx_strand_id
1 'polypeptide(L)' 'PHLFQRDVENIVNSVFEEISNALSEGNRVELRGFGAFSVKNRPARAGRNPKTGEQVSVDEKWVPFFKTGKELRDRLNGAL' A
#
# COMPACT_ATOMS: atom_id res chain seq x y z
N PRO A 1 -20.65 -24.37 -1.72
CA PRO A 1 -19.91 -25.25 -0.84
C PRO A 1 -18.65 -24.61 -0.29
N HIS A 2 -18.23 -25.06 0.85
CA HIS A 2 -17.05 -24.53 1.53
C HIS A 2 -15.73 -24.78 0.78
N LEU A 3 -15.68 -25.81 -0.09
CA LEU A 3 -14.50 -26.06 -0.92
C LEU A 3 -14.27 -24.90 -1.90
N PHE A 4 -15.33 -24.44 -2.53
CA PHE A 4 -15.24 -23.28 -3.42
C PHE A 4 -14.80 -22.03 -2.67
N GLN A 5 -15.35 -21.81 -1.48
CA GLN A 5 -14.98 -20.66 -0.65
C GLN A 5 -13.50 -20.71 -0.27
N ARG A 6 -12.99 -21.88 0.10
CA ARG A 6 -11.57 -22.04 0.43
C ARG A 6 -10.69 -21.74 -0.77
N ASP A 7 -11.08 -22.19 -1.96
CA ASP A 7 -10.32 -21.91 -3.17
C ASP A 7 -10.25 -20.40 -3.46
N VAL A 8 -11.37 -19.70 -3.27
CA VAL A 8 -11.41 -18.26 -3.44
C VAL A 8 -10.49 -17.56 -2.43
N GLU A 9 -10.55 -17.97 -1.16
CA GLU A 9 -9.68 -17.41 -0.12
C GLU A 9 -8.21 -17.61 -0.46
N ASN A 10 -7.85 -18.80 -0.94
CA ASN A 10 -6.47 -19.09 -1.31
C ASN A 10 -6.00 -18.22 -2.47
N ILE A 11 -6.85 -17.99 -3.46
CA ILE A 11 -6.54 -17.12 -4.60
C ILE A 11 -6.34 -15.69 -4.11
N VAL A 12 -7.24 -15.17 -3.29
CA VAL A 12 -7.14 -13.80 -2.77
C VAL A 12 -5.87 -13.63 -1.94
N ASN A 13 -5.57 -14.58 -1.07
CA ASN A 13 -4.36 -14.53 -0.25
C ASN A 13 -3.10 -14.60 -1.10
N SER A 14 -3.12 -15.38 -2.18
CA SER A 14 -1.99 -15.46 -3.12
C SER A 14 -1.74 -14.13 -3.81
N VAL A 15 -2.81 -13.42 -4.20
CA VAL A 15 -2.68 -12.10 -4.82
C VAL A 15 -2.05 -11.10 -3.84
N PHE A 16 -2.52 -11.07 -2.59
CA PHE A 16 -1.96 -10.17 -1.59
C PHE A 16 -0.50 -10.50 -1.29
N GLU A 17 -0.16 -11.78 -1.22
CA GLU A 17 1.21 -12.20 -0.99
C GLU A 17 2.13 -11.79 -2.14
N GLU A 18 1.68 -11.93 -3.38
CA GLU A 18 2.42 -11.49 -4.56
C GLU A 18 2.68 -9.98 -4.52
N ILE A 19 1.67 -9.20 -4.18
CA ILE A 19 1.81 -7.74 -4.06
C ILE A 19 2.81 -7.41 -2.95
N SER A 20 2.68 -8.05 -1.79
CA SER A 20 3.58 -7.82 -0.65
C SER A 20 5.02 -8.16 -0.99
N ASN A 21 5.24 -9.28 -1.67
CA ASN A 21 6.57 -9.70 -2.08
C ASN A 21 7.19 -8.73 -3.07
N ALA A 22 6.43 -8.29 -4.06
CA ALA A 22 6.91 -7.33 -5.04
C ALA A 22 7.30 -6.01 -4.38
N LEU A 23 6.48 -5.51 -3.47
CA LEU A 23 6.77 -4.27 -2.75
C LEU A 23 7.98 -4.41 -1.83
N SER A 24 8.15 -5.57 -1.19
CA SER A 24 9.32 -5.81 -0.32
C SER A 24 10.62 -5.82 -1.11
N GLU A 25 10.56 -6.09 -2.40
CA GLU A 25 11.70 -6.02 -3.30
C GLU A 25 11.90 -4.63 -3.92
N GLY A 26 11.04 -3.67 -3.56
CA GLY A 26 11.08 -2.32 -4.10
C GLY A 26 10.40 -2.16 -5.45
N ASN A 27 9.69 -3.16 -5.91
CA ASN A 27 9.03 -3.14 -7.22
C ASN A 27 7.66 -2.47 -7.13
N ARG A 28 7.27 -1.88 -8.25
CA ARG A 28 5.94 -1.30 -8.41
C ARG A 28 4.97 -2.38 -8.89
N VAL A 29 3.76 -2.36 -8.37
CA VAL A 29 2.69 -3.27 -8.81
C VAL A 29 1.58 -2.44 -9.43
N GLU A 30 1.31 -2.65 -10.71
CA GLU A 30 0.26 -1.94 -11.42
C GLU A 30 -0.92 -2.86 -11.68
N LEU A 31 -2.10 -2.42 -11.27
CA LEU A 31 -3.36 -3.12 -11.50
C LEU A 31 -4.16 -2.30 -12.50
N ARG A 32 -4.20 -2.78 -13.74
CA ARG A 32 -4.82 -2.04 -14.82
C ARG A 32 -6.28 -1.68 -14.48
N GLY A 33 -6.63 -0.41 -14.66
CA GLY A 33 -7.97 0.08 -14.38
C GLY A 33 -8.24 0.38 -12.92
N PHE A 34 -7.35 0.00 -12.03
CA PHE A 34 -7.52 0.18 -10.59
C PHE A 34 -6.53 1.20 -10.02
N GLY A 35 -5.25 0.93 -10.16
CA GLY A 35 -4.22 1.82 -9.64
C GLY A 35 -2.88 1.11 -9.55
N ALA A 36 -1.97 1.74 -8.84
CA ALA A 36 -0.62 1.21 -8.68
C ALA A 36 -0.14 1.33 -7.25
N PHE A 37 0.50 0.28 -6.77
CA PHE A 37 1.20 0.28 -5.50
C PHE A 37 2.67 0.51 -5.74
N SER A 38 3.30 1.30 -4.89
CA SER A 38 4.73 1.51 -4.89
C SER A 38 5.21 1.68 -3.45
N VAL A 39 6.51 1.74 -3.26
CA VAL A 39 7.08 2.01 -1.95
C VAL A 39 7.74 3.37 -1.97
N LYS A 40 7.63 4.08 -0.88
CA LYS A 40 8.28 5.38 -0.69
C LYS A 40 9.18 5.32 0.52
N ASN A 41 10.34 5.92 0.38
CA ASN A 41 11.27 6.07 1.47
C ASN A 41 10.91 7.34 2.26
N ARG A 42 10.73 7.19 3.55
CA ARG A 42 10.61 8.31 4.48
C ARG A 42 11.95 8.45 5.16
N PRO A 43 12.77 9.44 4.80
CA PRO A 43 14.11 9.57 5.38
C PRO A 43 14.05 9.82 6.88
N ALA A 44 15.13 9.46 7.56
CA ALA A 44 15.30 9.78 8.98
C ALA A 44 15.21 11.30 9.17
N ARG A 45 14.57 11.70 10.24
CA ARG A 45 14.39 13.13 10.54
C ARG A 45 14.34 13.37 12.03
N ALA A 46 14.56 14.61 12.43
CA ALA A 46 14.33 15.06 13.79
C ALA A 46 12.87 15.48 13.93
N GLY A 47 12.24 15.05 15.01
CA GLY A 47 10.90 15.45 15.36
C GLY A 47 10.84 15.91 16.81
N ARG A 48 9.67 16.30 17.28
CA ARG A 48 9.46 16.66 18.68
C ARG A 48 8.32 15.86 19.27
N ASN A 49 8.50 15.45 20.52
CA ASN A 49 7.45 14.81 21.27
C ASN A 49 6.40 15.87 21.61
N PRO A 50 5.15 15.74 21.14
CA PRO A 50 4.13 16.77 21.40
C PRO A 50 3.77 16.93 22.89
N LYS A 51 4.06 15.94 23.73
CA LYS A 51 3.76 15.99 25.16
C LYS A 51 4.84 16.68 25.96
N THR A 52 6.09 16.43 25.62
CA THR A 52 7.25 16.96 26.42
C THR A 52 8.00 18.05 25.70
N GLY A 53 7.81 18.20 24.39
CA GLY A 53 8.58 19.13 23.59
C GLY A 53 10.00 18.68 23.32
N GLU A 54 10.39 17.50 23.79
CA GLU A 54 11.73 16.98 23.59
C GLU A 54 11.96 16.63 22.13
N GLN A 55 13.18 16.85 21.67
CA GLN A 55 13.61 16.46 20.33
C GLN A 55 13.83 14.95 20.29
N VAL A 56 13.21 14.30 19.30
CA VAL A 56 13.35 12.85 19.13
C VAL A 56 13.80 12.57 17.69
N SER A 57 14.49 11.46 17.52
CA SER A 57 14.88 10.98 16.19
C SER A 57 13.80 10.08 15.64
N VAL A 58 13.42 10.31 14.38
CA VAL A 58 12.52 9.43 13.65
C VAL A 58 13.36 8.69 12.63
N ASP A 59 13.38 7.36 12.73
CA ASP A 59 14.18 6.52 11.87
C ASP A 59 13.62 6.48 10.45
N GLU A 60 14.50 6.17 9.51
CA GLU A 60 14.12 5.93 8.12
C GLU A 60 13.10 4.80 8.04
N LYS A 61 12.08 4.98 7.20
CA LYS A 61 11.04 3.96 6.98
C LYS A 61 10.71 3.85 5.51
N TRP A 62 10.36 2.64 5.09
CA TRP A 62 9.76 2.37 3.80
C TRP A 62 8.28 2.15 4.02
N VAL A 63 7.44 2.87 3.29
CA VAL A 63 5.99 2.79 3.43
C VAL A 63 5.34 2.50 2.09
N PRO A 64 4.25 1.73 2.09
CA PRO A 64 3.50 1.52 0.85
C PRO A 64 2.74 2.78 0.46
N PHE A 65 2.61 2.98 -0.83
CA PHE A 65 1.88 4.11 -1.39
C PHE A 65 1.00 3.60 -2.52
N PHE A 66 -0.27 3.96 -2.48
CA PHE A 66 -1.22 3.60 -3.52
C PHE A 66 -1.71 4.85 -4.23
N LYS A 67 -1.69 4.80 -5.56
CA LYS A 67 -2.23 5.87 -6.40
C LYS A 67 -3.27 5.27 -7.33
N THR A 68 -4.49 5.84 -7.31
CA THR A 68 -5.56 5.38 -8.18
C THR A 68 -5.21 5.64 -9.64
N GLY A 69 -5.63 4.71 -10.51
CA GLY A 69 -5.59 4.93 -11.94
C GLY A 69 -6.71 5.85 -12.38
N LYS A 70 -6.62 6.29 -13.62
CA LYS A 70 -7.62 7.20 -14.18
C LYS A 70 -9.02 6.61 -14.17
N GLU A 71 -9.15 5.35 -14.53
CA GLU A 71 -10.45 4.69 -14.62
C GLU A 71 -11.19 4.63 -13.28
N LEU A 72 -10.52 4.20 -12.22
CA LEU A 72 -11.12 4.18 -10.90
C LEU A 72 -11.44 5.58 -10.40
N ARG A 73 -10.52 6.52 -10.60
CA ARG A 73 -10.71 7.90 -10.19
C ARG A 73 -11.93 8.52 -10.87
N ASP A 74 -12.08 8.29 -12.19
CA ASP A 74 -13.21 8.81 -12.93
C ASP A 74 -14.54 8.21 -12.46
N ARG A 75 -14.54 6.91 -12.14
CA ARG A 75 -15.73 6.26 -11.60
C ARG A 75 -16.15 6.84 -10.26
N LEU A 76 -15.19 7.12 -9.39
CA LEU A 76 -15.48 7.71 -8.08
C LEU A 76 -16.05 9.13 -8.23
N ASN A 77 -15.46 9.92 -9.11
CA ASN A 77 -15.90 11.30 -9.33
C ASN A 77 -17.23 11.38 -10.07
N GLY A 78 -17.61 10.36 -10.80
CA GLY A 78 -18.91 10.27 -11.44
C GLY A 78 -20.01 9.73 -10.54
N ALA A 79 -19.65 8.94 -9.51
CA ALA A 79 -20.61 8.30 -8.62
C ALA A 79 -20.88 9.10 -7.35
N LEU A 80 -19.92 9.90 -6.93
CA LEU A 80 -19.99 10.70 -5.71
C LEU A 80 -20.13 12.19 -6.02
#